data_db1e49d5ba1b17b6bbacfc2ebb5c02e1
#
_entry.id   db1e49d5ba1b17b6bbacfc2ebb5c02e1
#
_cell.length_a   1.000
_cell.length_b   1.000
_cell.length_c   1.000
_cell.angle_alpha   90.00
_cell.angle_beta   90.00
_cell.angle_gamma   90.00
#
_symmetry.space_group_name_H-M   'P 1'
#
loop_
_entity.id
_entity.type
_entity.pdbx_description
1 polymer ?
#
loop_
_entity_poly.entity_id
_entity_poly.type
_entity_poly.pdbx_seq_one_letter_code
_entity_poly.pdbx_strand_id
1 'polypeptide(L)'
;MTTTNNAQGQKEVINVEPIAEMLSYNGHYGEYGGAFVPPVLVGQLEKLSNFFDEITKTDDFKNEFIQILKDFVGRPSSLYFAKNLSDYVGSKIYLKREDLNHTGSHKINNAIGQILLAKKMGAKEVIAETGAGQHGVATATACALLNIPCKIFMGAIDIERQLLNVKRMRLLGAEVVSCDSGTKTLKDAVDSALGYYIENPESYYLLGSHVGPHPYPKIVGYFQSVIGNEAKQQILQKENRLPDSIVACVGGGSNAIGLFSGFLNDESVKIYGAEGGGEDKISHTAATLNYGKPMVFQGTFSYCLANENNEPIASESIAAGLDYPGISPQHAFLKDTKRAEYFSITDKEAIEAFQLLSRLEGIIPAIESSHAVALAIKLFKNKNQLVLVNLSGRGDKDVEREL
;
A
#
# COMPACT_ATOMS: atom_id res chain seq x y z
N MET A 1 -17.03 14.65 -29.65
CA MET A 1 -16.58 13.95 -30.86
C MET A 1 -15.24 14.49 -31.25
N THR A 2 -14.21 13.74 -30.92
CA THR A 2 -12.94 13.71 -31.67
C THR A 2 -12.03 12.80 -30.87
N THR A 3 -11.92 11.58 -31.35
CA THR A 3 -10.84 10.66 -30.97
C THR A 3 -9.54 11.35 -31.31
N THR A 4 -8.77 11.74 -30.33
CA THR A 4 -7.38 12.14 -30.51
C THR A 4 -6.52 10.88 -30.75
N ASN A 5 -6.73 10.26 -31.93
CA ASN A 5 -5.66 9.53 -32.57
C ASN A 5 -4.76 10.60 -33.16
N ASN A 6 -3.50 10.69 -32.70
CA ASN A 6 -2.53 11.44 -33.43
C ASN A 6 -2.44 10.80 -34.85
N ALA A 7 -2.01 11.53 -35.85
CA ALA A 7 -2.10 11.21 -37.27
C ALA A 7 -1.40 9.89 -37.70
N GLN A 8 -0.99 9.02 -36.79
CA GLN A 8 -0.30 7.75 -37.01
C GLN A 8 -0.94 6.54 -36.29
N GLY A 9 -2.08 6.69 -35.59
CA GLY A 9 -2.77 5.57 -34.95
C GLY A 9 -2.03 4.89 -33.80
N GLN A 10 -0.96 5.47 -33.26
CA GLN A 10 -0.25 4.96 -32.11
C GLN A 10 -1.02 5.31 -30.83
N LYS A 11 -1.28 4.31 -29.98
CA LYS A 11 -1.81 4.55 -28.63
C LYS A 11 -0.77 5.36 -27.86
N GLU A 12 -1.21 6.45 -27.22
CA GLU A 12 -0.34 7.19 -26.31
C GLU A 12 0.28 6.25 -25.27
N VAL A 13 1.59 6.40 -25.06
CA VAL A 13 2.33 5.63 -24.08
C VAL A 13 1.88 6.04 -22.68
N ILE A 14 1.49 5.06 -21.85
CA ILE A 14 1.11 5.33 -20.45
C ILE A 14 2.33 5.87 -19.69
N ASN A 15 2.15 7.02 -19.06
CA ASN A 15 3.16 7.60 -18.18
C ASN A 15 3.17 6.88 -16.83
N VAL A 16 4.34 6.37 -16.43
CA VAL A 16 4.58 5.68 -15.15
C VAL A 16 5.25 6.58 -14.10
N GLU A 17 5.29 7.89 -14.31
CA GLU A 17 5.88 8.82 -13.35
C GLU A 17 5.02 8.95 -12.08
N PRO A 18 5.65 9.15 -10.91
CA PRO A 18 4.94 9.50 -9.69
C PRO A 18 4.27 10.90 -9.77
N ILE A 19 3.21 11.08 -9.01
CA ILE A 19 2.48 12.36 -8.91
C ILE A 19 3.10 13.20 -7.80
N ALA A 20 3.92 14.19 -8.16
CA ALA A 20 4.64 15.02 -7.20
C ALA A 20 3.73 16.02 -6.44
N GLU A 21 2.62 16.43 -7.02
CA GLU A 21 1.72 17.47 -6.48
C GLU A 21 0.92 17.03 -5.24
N MET A 22 0.93 15.73 -4.95
CA MET A 22 0.17 15.13 -3.84
C MET A 22 0.95 15.06 -2.53
N LEU A 23 2.06 15.76 -2.42
CA LEU A 23 2.92 15.71 -1.24
C LEU A 23 2.36 16.56 -0.10
N SER A 24 2.52 16.08 1.14
CA SER A 24 2.15 16.81 2.35
C SER A 24 2.92 18.12 2.49
N TYR A 25 2.30 19.12 3.11
CA TYR A 25 3.00 20.33 3.51
C TYR A 25 3.63 20.14 4.90
N ASN A 26 4.93 20.25 5.01
CA ASN A 26 5.68 20.08 6.27
C ASN A 26 5.34 18.82 7.06
N GLY A 27 5.01 17.71 6.38
CA GLY A 27 4.69 16.44 7.01
C GLY A 27 3.26 16.32 7.54
N HIS A 28 2.38 17.27 7.24
CA HIS A 28 1.00 17.27 7.69
C HIS A 28 -0.01 17.20 6.54
N TYR A 29 -1.14 16.55 6.83
CA TYR A 29 -2.36 16.48 6.05
C TYR A 29 -3.48 17.05 6.94
N GLY A 30 -3.75 18.36 6.85
CA GLY A 30 -4.57 19.04 7.84
C GLY A 30 -3.93 18.96 9.24
N GLU A 31 -4.67 18.44 10.21
CA GLU A 31 -4.15 18.22 11.57
C GLU A 31 -3.35 16.91 11.74
N TYR A 32 -3.47 15.98 10.78
CA TYR A 32 -2.85 14.66 10.85
C TYR A 32 -1.42 14.67 10.32
N GLY A 33 -0.56 13.76 10.84
CA GLY A 33 0.84 13.64 10.43
C GLY A 33 1.83 14.00 11.51
N GLY A 34 2.92 14.65 11.10
CA GLY A 34 4.03 15.05 11.97
C GLY A 34 5.04 13.94 12.23
N ALA A 35 5.99 14.22 13.13
CA ALA A 35 7.04 13.28 13.56
C ALA A 35 7.19 13.31 15.07
N PHE A 36 6.47 12.44 15.75
CA PHE A 36 6.49 12.28 17.22
C PHE A 36 7.47 11.16 17.60
N VAL A 37 8.76 11.47 17.47
CA VAL A 37 9.86 10.50 17.65
C VAL A 37 10.84 10.95 18.72
N PRO A 38 11.64 10.02 19.29
CA PRO A 38 12.75 10.41 20.17
C PRO A 38 13.70 11.41 19.50
N PRO A 39 14.28 12.38 20.25
CA PRO A 39 15.15 13.42 19.70
C PRO A 39 16.31 12.89 18.84
N VAL A 40 16.82 11.70 19.15
CA VAL A 40 17.92 11.05 18.41
C VAL A 40 17.54 10.76 16.95
N LEU A 41 16.27 10.53 16.62
CA LEU A 41 15.80 10.24 15.27
C LEU A 41 15.47 11.49 14.44
N VAL A 42 15.25 12.64 15.08
CA VAL A 42 14.83 13.87 14.40
C VAL A 42 15.78 14.24 13.27
N GLY A 43 17.09 14.32 13.56
CA GLY A 43 18.10 14.66 12.55
C GLY A 43 18.22 13.66 11.40
N GLN A 44 17.96 12.37 11.67
CA GLN A 44 17.95 11.33 10.62
C GLN A 44 16.74 11.50 9.69
N LEU A 45 15.56 11.76 10.25
CA LEU A 45 14.33 11.97 9.48
C LEU A 45 14.38 13.28 8.68
N GLU A 46 14.92 14.35 9.24
CA GLU A 46 15.14 15.61 8.53
C GLU A 46 16.12 15.44 7.35
N LYS A 47 17.24 14.74 7.56
CA LYS A 47 18.19 14.40 6.50
C LYS A 47 17.52 13.61 5.38
N LEU A 48 16.70 12.60 5.75
CA LEU A 48 15.94 11.81 4.78
C LEU A 48 14.95 12.66 4.00
N SER A 49 14.19 13.53 4.70
CA SER A 49 13.19 14.40 4.08
C SER A 49 13.84 15.35 3.07
N ASN A 50 14.91 16.04 3.47
CA ASN A 50 15.62 16.99 2.61
C ASN A 50 16.21 16.29 1.38
N PHE A 51 16.87 15.14 1.58
CA PHE A 51 17.45 14.39 0.48
C PHE A 51 16.38 13.90 -0.50
N PHE A 52 15.25 13.38 0.01
CA PHE A 52 14.11 12.98 -0.81
C PHE A 52 13.59 14.12 -1.67
N ASP A 53 13.39 15.31 -1.07
CA ASP A 53 12.85 16.48 -1.76
C ASP A 53 13.79 17.04 -2.83
N GLU A 54 15.08 16.83 -2.69
CA GLU A 54 16.09 17.24 -3.68
C GLU A 54 16.19 16.21 -4.80
N ILE A 55 16.41 14.94 -4.45
CA ILE A 55 16.73 13.90 -5.43
C ILE A 55 15.56 13.57 -6.36
N THR A 56 14.33 13.55 -5.84
CA THR A 56 13.14 13.25 -6.64
C THR A 56 12.80 14.32 -7.68
N LYS A 57 13.43 15.48 -7.62
CA LYS A 57 13.32 16.54 -8.66
C LYS A 57 14.26 16.32 -9.82
N THR A 58 15.30 15.49 -9.64
CA THR A 58 16.33 15.26 -10.67
C THR A 58 15.84 14.28 -11.73
N ASP A 59 16.15 14.58 -12.99
CA ASP A 59 15.79 13.69 -14.10
C ASP A 59 16.52 12.34 -14.02
N ASP A 60 17.75 12.32 -13.53
CA ASP A 60 18.53 11.09 -13.36
C ASP A 60 17.84 10.10 -12.43
N PHE A 61 17.36 10.55 -11.26
CA PHE A 61 16.64 9.70 -10.33
C PHE A 61 15.31 9.21 -10.91
N LYS A 62 14.54 10.13 -11.50
CA LYS A 62 13.26 9.79 -12.12
C LYS A 62 13.42 8.76 -13.24
N ASN A 63 14.37 8.99 -14.14
CA ASN A 63 14.63 8.10 -15.27
C ASN A 63 15.08 6.71 -14.80
N GLU A 64 16.01 6.63 -13.81
CA GLU A 64 16.46 5.36 -13.24
C GLU A 64 15.29 4.62 -12.57
N PHE A 65 14.47 5.32 -11.78
CA PHE A 65 13.29 4.73 -11.13
C PHE A 65 12.28 4.20 -12.16
N ILE A 66 11.91 5.02 -13.15
CA ILE A 66 10.97 4.65 -14.20
C ILE A 66 11.48 3.47 -15.02
N GLN A 67 12.78 3.44 -15.33
CA GLN A 67 13.36 2.33 -16.08
C GLN A 67 13.28 1.01 -15.32
N ILE A 68 13.59 1.03 -14.01
CA ILE A 68 13.43 -0.16 -13.15
C ILE A 68 11.98 -0.59 -13.07
N LEU A 69 11.06 0.35 -12.93
CA LEU A 69 9.62 0.05 -12.92
C LEU A 69 9.17 -0.64 -14.21
N LYS A 70 9.65 -0.20 -15.37
CA LYS A 70 9.30 -0.79 -16.66
C LYS A 70 9.92 -2.16 -16.87
N ASP A 71 11.24 -2.27 -16.69
CA ASP A 71 11.99 -3.46 -17.09
C ASP A 71 11.94 -4.58 -16.06
N PHE A 72 11.87 -4.23 -14.78
CA PHE A 72 11.95 -5.20 -13.69
C PHE A 72 10.60 -5.43 -13.00
N VAL A 73 9.84 -4.38 -12.73
CA VAL A 73 8.53 -4.52 -12.06
C VAL A 73 7.44 -4.93 -13.04
N GLY A 74 7.56 -4.55 -14.31
CA GLY A 74 6.57 -4.87 -15.36
C GLY A 74 5.48 -3.80 -15.51
N ARG A 75 5.80 -2.53 -15.17
CA ARG A 75 4.84 -1.44 -15.33
C ARG A 75 4.82 -0.87 -16.75
N PRO A 76 3.69 -0.28 -17.20
CA PRO A 76 2.44 -0.07 -16.45
C PRO A 76 1.69 -1.37 -16.16
N SER A 77 1.15 -1.52 -14.95
CA SER A 77 0.28 -2.66 -14.65
C SER A 77 -1.03 -2.56 -15.45
N SER A 78 -1.59 -3.71 -15.81
CA SER A 78 -2.78 -3.73 -16.66
C SER A 78 -4.01 -3.14 -15.96
N LEU A 79 -4.84 -2.44 -16.72
CA LEU A 79 -6.22 -2.13 -16.36
C LEU A 79 -7.14 -3.11 -17.10
N TYR A 80 -7.66 -4.11 -16.39
CA TYR A 80 -8.43 -5.22 -16.92
C TYR A 80 -9.93 -5.00 -16.76
N PHE A 81 -10.69 -5.13 -17.84
CA PHE A 81 -12.16 -5.14 -17.78
C PHE A 81 -12.64 -6.51 -17.30
N ALA A 82 -13.15 -6.58 -16.08
CA ALA A 82 -13.66 -7.79 -15.45
C ALA A 82 -15.10 -8.05 -15.93
N LYS A 83 -15.24 -8.67 -17.11
CA LYS A 83 -16.52 -8.82 -17.78
C LYS A 83 -17.52 -9.64 -16.97
N ASN A 84 -17.10 -10.83 -16.51
CA ASN A 84 -18.02 -11.73 -15.81
C ASN A 84 -18.42 -11.15 -14.43
N LEU A 85 -17.48 -10.50 -13.73
CA LEU A 85 -17.78 -9.79 -12.50
C LEU A 85 -18.71 -8.61 -12.77
N SER A 86 -18.52 -7.87 -13.86
CA SER A 86 -19.39 -6.76 -14.27
C SER A 86 -20.81 -7.23 -14.54
N ASP A 87 -20.97 -8.33 -15.26
CA ASP A 87 -22.27 -8.94 -15.53
C ASP A 87 -22.98 -9.39 -14.24
N TYR A 88 -22.20 -9.96 -13.30
CA TYR A 88 -22.71 -10.39 -11.99
C TYR A 88 -23.14 -9.21 -11.11
N VAL A 89 -22.34 -8.13 -11.12
CA VAL A 89 -22.59 -6.93 -10.28
C VAL A 89 -23.65 -6.01 -10.90
N GLY A 90 -23.79 -6.00 -12.22
CA GLY A 90 -24.64 -5.04 -12.95
C GLY A 90 -24.04 -3.63 -12.94
N SER A 91 -22.73 -3.53 -12.92
CA SER A 91 -21.94 -2.30 -13.04
C SER A 91 -20.64 -2.64 -13.77
N LYS A 92 -20.06 -1.69 -14.48
CA LYS A 92 -18.84 -1.90 -15.27
C LYS A 92 -17.61 -1.82 -14.38
N ILE A 93 -16.98 -2.98 -14.12
CA ILE A 93 -15.85 -3.11 -13.17
C ILE A 93 -14.53 -3.25 -13.94
N TYR A 94 -13.58 -2.38 -13.65
CA TYR A 94 -12.20 -2.50 -14.06
C TYR A 94 -11.31 -2.84 -12.86
N LEU A 95 -10.36 -3.73 -13.05
CA LEU A 95 -9.35 -4.11 -12.05
C LEU A 95 -7.99 -3.53 -12.45
N LYS A 96 -7.41 -2.71 -11.59
CA LYS A 96 -6.00 -2.28 -11.71
C LYS A 96 -5.15 -3.40 -11.13
N ARG A 97 -4.40 -4.08 -11.99
CA ARG A 97 -3.76 -5.38 -11.74
C ARG A 97 -2.37 -5.23 -11.11
N GLU A 98 -2.31 -4.70 -9.87
CA GLU A 98 -1.07 -4.64 -9.10
C GLU A 98 -0.57 -6.02 -8.63
N ASP A 99 -1.43 -7.02 -8.66
CA ASP A 99 -1.12 -8.43 -8.45
C ASP A 99 -0.20 -9.04 -9.52
N LEU A 100 -0.10 -8.43 -10.70
CA LEU A 100 0.78 -8.86 -11.79
C LEU A 100 2.18 -8.26 -11.73
N ASN A 101 2.43 -7.31 -10.84
CA ASN A 101 3.77 -6.77 -10.65
C ASN A 101 4.75 -7.86 -10.20
N HIS A 102 6.02 -7.69 -10.48
CA HIS A 102 7.07 -8.54 -9.89
C HIS A 102 6.90 -8.59 -8.36
N THR A 103 7.06 -9.75 -7.75
CA THR A 103 6.71 -10.09 -6.35
C THR A 103 5.22 -10.28 -6.05
N GLY A 104 4.32 -9.91 -6.98
CA GLY A 104 2.88 -10.21 -6.88
C GLY A 104 2.07 -9.20 -6.09
N SER A 105 2.55 -7.97 -5.89
CA SER A 105 1.78 -6.91 -5.24
C SER A 105 2.33 -5.51 -5.52
N HIS A 106 1.56 -4.48 -5.14
CA HIS A 106 1.94 -3.06 -5.20
C HIS A 106 3.21 -2.71 -4.38
N LYS A 107 3.59 -3.53 -3.40
CA LYS A 107 4.67 -3.23 -2.45
C LYS A 107 6.02 -3.01 -3.12
N ILE A 108 6.26 -3.66 -4.26
CA ILE A 108 7.51 -3.52 -5.01
C ILE A 108 7.74 -2.09 -5.52
N ASN A 109 6.68 -1.32 -5.82
CA ASN A 109 6.82 0.05 -6.30
C ASN A 109 7.55 0.92 -5.28
N ASN A 110 7.08 0.87 -4.03
CA ASN A 110 7.67 1.59 -2.91
C ASN A 110 9.07 1.04 -2.55
N ALA A 111 9.22 -0.29 -2.53
CA ALA A 111 10.52 -0.91 -2.22
C ALA A 111 11.61 -0.47 -3.20
N ILE A 112 11.36 -0.52 -4.50
CA ILE A 112 12.30 -0.03 -5.53
C ILE A 112 12.64 1.43 -5.32
N GLY A 113 11.63 2.29 -5.10
CA GLY A 113 11.86 3.72 -4.88
C GLY A 113 12.73 4.00 -3.67
N GLN A 114 12.42 3.39 -2.52
CA GLN A 114 13.18 3.59 -1.29
C GLN A 114 14.57 2.96 -1.33
N ILE A 115 14.75 1.81 -1.99
CA ILE A 115 16.10 1.22 -2.13
C ILE A 115 16.97 2.07 -3.07
N LEU A 116 16.41 2.61 -4.14
CA LEU A 116 17.12 3.56 -4.99
C LEU A 116 17.52 4.81 -4.20
N LEU A 117 16.61 5.34 -3.37
CA LEU A 117 16.88 6.46 -2.47
C LEU A 117 18.01 6.11 -1.48
N ALA A 118 17.95 4.94 -0.82
CA ALA A 118 18.98 4.44 0.10
C ALA A 118 20.36 4.36 -0.58
N LYS A 119 20.40 3.82 -1.79
CA LYS A 119 21.64 3.72 -2.59
C LYS A 119 22.24 5.10 -2.90
N LYS A 120 21.41 6.06 -3.31
CA LYS A 120 21.85 7.43 -3.60
C LYS A 120 22.29 8.18 -2.34
N MET A 121 21.71 7.85 -1.17
CA MET A 121 22.15 8.36 0.14
C MET A 121 23.46 7.74 0.62
N GLY A 122 23.94 6.65 -0.01
CA GLY A 122 25.13 5.91 0.40
C GLY A 122 24.92 5.04 1.64
N ALA A 123 23.67 4.58 1.87
CA ALA A 123 23.37 3.65 2.96
C ALA A 123 24.19 2.36 2.86
N LYS A 124 24.71 1.88 3.99
CA LYS A 124 25.54 0.66 4.03
C LYS A 124 24.70 -0.60 4.03
N GLU A 125 23.51 -0.52 4.60
CA GLU A 125 22.51 -1.58 4.63
C GLU A 125 21.11 -0.99 4.63
N VAL A 126 20.12 -1.81 4.27
CA VAL A 126 18.71 -1.50 4.42
C VAL A 126 18.11 -2.41 5.46
N ILE A 127 17.35 -1.82 6.36
CA ILE A 127 16.56 -2.54 7.35
C ILE A 127 15.07 -2.34 7.09
N ALA A 128 14.28 -3.35 7.38
CA ALA A 128 12.83 -3.30 7.31
C ALA A 128 12.20 -4.24 8.34
N GLU A 129 10.94 -4.01 8.66
CA GLU A 129 10.09 -4.94 9.39
C GLU A 129 9.08 -5.60 8.47
N THR A 130 8.55 -6.76 8.87
CA THR A 130 7.47 -7.40 8.15
C THR A 130 6.66 -8.33 9.07
N GLY A 131 5.32 -8.35 8.91
CA GLY A 131 4.43 -9.35 9.53
C GLY A 131 4.09 -10.47 8.54
N ALA A 132 3.21 -10.20 7.58
CA ALA A 132 2.81 -11.16 6.53
C ALA A 132 3.94 -11.57 5.56
N GLY A 133 5.10 -10.92 5.61
CA GLY A 133 6.26 -11.23 4.78
C GLY A 133 6.27 -10.60 3.39
N GLN A 134 5.16 -10.04 2.89
CA GLN A 134 5.11 -9.47 1.53
C GLN A 134 5.98 -8.22 1.38
N HIS A 135 6.02 -7.35 2.41
CA HIS A 135 6.91 -6.21 2.43
C HIS A 135 8.38 -6.66 2.49
N GLY A 136 8.69 -7.61 3.35
CA GLY A 136 10.02 -8.19 3.46
C GLY A 136 10.52 -8.79 2.14
N VAL A 137 9.68 -9.55 1.43
CA VAL A 137 10.02 -10.10 0.11
C VAL A 137 10.28 -8.99 -0.91
N ALA A 138 9.43 -7.95 -0.95
CA ALA A 138 9.64 -6.83 -1.88
C ALA A 138 10.94 -6.07 -1.56
N THR A 139 11.24 -5.84 -0.27
CA THR A 139 12.47 -5.21 0.20
C THR A 139 13.70 -6.04 -0.16
N ALA A 140 13.70 -7.35 0.17
CA ALA A 140 14.79 -8.26 -0.16
C ALA A 140 15.04 -8.32 -1.69
N THR A 141 13.97 -8.33 -2.49
CA THR A 141 14.04 -8.31 -3.96
C THR A 141 14.74 -7.06 -4.47
N ALA A 142 14.31 -5.88 -3.99
CA ALA A 142 14.89 -4.61 -4.42
C ALA A 142 16.34 -4.45 -3.93
N CYS A 143 16.66 -4.92 -2.72
CA CYS A 143 18.03 -4.94 -2.19
C CYS A 143 18.96 -5.84 -3.02
N ALA A 144 18.49 -7.04 -3.40
CA ALA A 144 19.22 -7.94 -4.27
C ALA A 144 19.51 -7.31 -5.65
N LEU A 145 18.48 -6.66 -6.25
CA LEU A 145 18.62 -5.97 -7.53
C LEU A 145 19.69 -4.87 -7.49
N LEU A 146 19.70 -4.05 -6.43
CA LEU A 146 20.60 -2.89 -6.31
C LEU A 146 21.89 -3.19 -5.52
N ASN A 147 22.10 -4.46 -5.14
CA ASN A 147 23.28 -4.97 -4.43
C ASN A 147 23.57 -4.20 -3.12
N ILE A 148 22.55 -4.11 -2.25
CA ILE A 148 22.65 -3.51 -0.92
C ILE A 148 22.35 -4.59 0.12
N PRO A 149 23.14 -4.73 1.20
CA PRO A 149 22.83 -5.63 2.32
C PRO A 149 21.44 -5.35 2.89
N CYS A 150 20.72 -6.42 3.25
CA CYS A 150 19.34 -6.32 3.71
C CYS A 150 19.12 -7.12 4.99
N LYS A 151 18.52 -6.48 5.99
CA LYS A 151 18.15 -7.09 7.26
C LYS A 151 16.67 -6.87 7.52
N ILE A 152 15.93 -7.95 7.75
CA ILE A 152 14.46 -7.91 7.90
C ILE A 152 14.08 -8.46 9.26
N PHE A 153 13.47 -7.60 10.08
CA PHE A 153 12.94 -7.96 11.39
C PHE A 153 11.54 -8.56 11.25
N MET A 154 11.32 -9.69 11.89
CA MET A 154 10.05 -10.40 11.83
C MET A 154 9.75 -11.09 13.15
N GLY A 155 8.53 -10.99 13.65
CA GLY A 155 8.12 -11.68 14.86
C GLY A 155 8.26 -13.19 14.75
N ALA A 156 8.68 -13.87 15.81
CA ALA A 156 8.92 -15.31 15.79
C ALA A 156 7.66 -16.10 15.39
N ILE A 157 6.48 -15.68 15.86
CA ILE A 157 5.20 -16.30 15.47
C ILE A 157 4.91 -16.07 13.96
N ASP A 158 5.20 -14.89 13.45
CA ASP A 158 4.99 -14.57 12.04
C ASP A 158 5.96 -15.34 11.14
N ILE A 159 7.20 -15.58 11.59
CA ILE A 159 8.19 -16.43 10.89
C ILE A 159 7.63 -17.84 10.69
N GLU A 160 7.05 -18.44 11.73
CA GLU A 160 6.46 -19.78 11.65
C GLU A 160 5.25 -19.83 10.70
N ARG A 161 4.38 -18.80 10.78
CA ARG A 161 3.17 -18.71 9.94
C ARG A 161 3.48 -18.45 8.47
N GLN A 162 4.60 -17.79 8.18
CA GLN A 162 4.94 -17.28 6.84
C GLN A 162 6.26 -17.87 6.29
N LEU A 163 6.52 -19.14 6.57
CA LEU A 163 7.78 -19.83 6.21
C LEU A 163 8.16 -19.69 4.73
N LEU A 164 7.19 -19.67 3.82
CA LEU A 164 7.45 -19.52 2.39
C LEU A 164 8.08 -18.15 2.09
N ASN A 165 7.54 -17.08 2.67
CA ASN A 165 8.10 -15.75 2.50
C ASN A 165 9.47 -15.60 3.17
N VAL A 166 9.68 -16.23 4.33
CA VAL A 166 10.99 -16.28 5.00
C VAL A 166 12.03 -16.96 4.11
N LYS A 167 11.69 -18.09 3.49
CA LYS A 167 12.57 -18.79 2.54
C LYS A 167 12.89 -17.92 1.32
N ARG A 168 11.90 -17.19 0.78
CA ARG A 168 12.09 -16.25 -0.33
C ARG A 168 13.06 -15.12 0.05
N MET A 169 12.88 -14.49 1.22
CA MET A 169 13.76 -13.42 1.70
C MET A 169 15.20 -13.90 1.84
N ARG A 170 15.41 -15.07 2.46
CA ARG A 170 16.74 -15.68 2.61
C ARG A 170 17.39 -16.05 1.26
N LEU A 171 16.61 -16.59 0.32
CA LEU A 171 17.08 -16.91 -1.04
C LEU A 171 17.52 -15.64 -1.79
N LEU A 172 16.87 -14.50 -1.53
CA LEU A 172 17.24 -13.20 -2.09
C LEU A 172 18.43 -12.54 -1.38
N GLY A 173 19.02 -13.22 -0.39
CA GLY A 173 20.20 -12.75 0.33
C GLY A 173 19.91 -11.89 1.56
N ALA A 174 18.66 -11.73 1.97
CA ALA A 174 18.34 -10.99 3.18
C ALA A 174 18.59 -11.81 4.44
N GLU A 175 19.12 -11.17 5.48
CA GLU A 175 19.14 -11.68 6.84
C GLU A 175 17.74 -11.49 7.45
N VAL A 176 17.09 -12.57 7.90
CA VAL A 176 15.81 -12.50 8.61
C VAL A 176 16.08 -12.66 10.09
N VAL A 177 15.84 -11.59 10.86
CA VAL A 177 16.05 -11.51 12.31
C VAL A 177 14.76 -11.81 13.02
N SER A 178 14.78 -12.84 13.89
CA SER A 178 13.64 -13.20 14.73
C SER A 178 13.50 -12.22 15.90
N CYS A 179 12.29 -11.72 16.12
CA CYS A 179 11.93 -10.91 17.28
C CYS A 179 11.16 -11.78 18.26
N ASP A 180 11.83 -12.15 19.36
CA ASP A 180 11.34 -13.13 20.34
C ASP A 180 10.75 -12.47 21.61
N SER A 181 10.73 -11.14 21.67
CA SER A 181 10.16 -10.35 22.77
C SER A 181 8.67 -10.04 22.53
N GLY A 182 7.98 -9.65 23.58
CA GLY A 182 6.59 -9.17 23.54
C GLY A 182 5.60 -10.19 22.99
N THR A 183 4.77 -9.76 22.06
CA THR A 183 3.75 -10.60 21.38
C THR A 183 4.35 -11.45 20.26
N LYS A 184 5.62 -11.23 19.91
CA LYS A 184 6.37 -11.91 18.83
C LYS A 184 5.72 -11.75 17.44
N THR A 185 5.11 -10.58 17.20
CA THR A 185 4.40 -10.23 15.98
C THR A 185 4.96 -8.95 15.35
N LEU A 186 4.29 -8.42 14.32
CA LEU A 186 4.68 -7.21 13.60
C LEU A 186 5.02 -6.03 14.53
N LYS A 187 4.26 -5.81 15.62
CA LYS A 187 4.54 -4.71 16.57
C LYS A 187 5.96 -4.79 17.11
N ASP A 188 6.37 -5.97 17.58
CA ASP A 188 7.71 -6.17 18.16
C ASP A 188 8.81 -6.11 17.10
N ALA A 189 8.49 -6.51 15.86
CA ALA A 189 9.38 -6.34 14.72
C ALA A 189 9.64 -4.85 14.41
N VAL A 190 8.60 -3.99 14.46
CA VAL A 190 8.74 -2.53 14.32
C VAL A 190 9.61 -1.96 15.42
N ASP A 191 9.35 -2.32 16.68
CA ASP A 191 10.10 -1.82 17.82
C ASP A 191 11.59 -2.24 17.73
N SER A 192 11.87 -3.48 17.30
CA SER A 192 13.24 -3.99 17.11
C SER A 192 13.95 -3.30 15.95
N ALA A 193 13.27 -3.06 14.82
CA ALA A 193 13.83 -2.35 13.68
C ALA A 193 14.16 -0.89 14.03
N LEU A 194 13.28 -0.20 14.75
CA LEU A 194 13.53 1.15 15.24
C LEU A 194 14.70 1.22 16.22
N GLY A 195 14.79 0.27 17.17
CA GLY A 195 15.93 0.16 18.08
C GLY A 195 17.24 0.00 17.31
N TYR A 196 17.27 -0.91 16.35
CA TYR A 196 18.42 -1.13 15.50
C TYR A 196 18.79 0.12 14.69
N TYR A 197 17.80 0.84 14.14
CA TYR A 197 18.02 2.08 13.37
C TYR A 197 18.64 3.20 14.22
N ILE A 198 18.26 3.31 15.49
CA ILE A 198 18.87 4.27 16.42
C ILE A 198 20.36 3.95 16.67
N GLU A 199 20.70 2.67 16.81
CA GLU A 199 22.07 2.21 17.08
C GLU A 199 22.95 2.21 15.81
N ASN A 200 22.35 2.11 14.62
CA ASN A 200 23.03 2.01 13.33
C ASN A 200 22.54 3.10 12.35
N PRO A 201 22.92 4.37 12.59
CA PRO A 201 22.39 5.51 11.82
C PRO A 201 22.86 5.59 10.36
N GLU A 202 23.80 4.74 9.94
CA GLU A 202 24.21 4.55 8.54
C GLU A 202 23.32 3.58 7.77
N SER A 203 22.40 2.89 8.47
CA SER A 203 21.37 2.07 7.83
C SER A 203 20.27 2.95 7.22
N TYR A 204 19.54 2.41 6.26
CA TYR A 204 18.30 3.00 5.76
C TYR A 204 17.12 2.18 6.25
N TYR A 205 16.21 2.79 7.01
CA TYR A 205 14.98 2.14 7.43
C TYR A 205 13.92 2.27 6.35
N LEU A 206 13.56 1.15 5.71
CA LEU A 206 12.56 1.09 4.64
C LEU A 206 11.19 0.73 5.20
N LEU A 207 10.30 1.71 5.26
CA LEU A 207 8.95 1.53 5.78
C LEU A 207 7.99 1.12 4.67
N GLY A 208 7.24 0.04 4.91
CA GLY A 208 6.45 -0.66 3.88
C GLY A 208 5.05 -0.12 3.65
N SER A 209 4.58 0.82 4.46
CA SER A 209 3.23 1.36 4.36
C SER A 209 3.20 2.88 4.49
N HIS A 210 2.04 3.48 4.24
CA HIS A 210 1.83 4.92 4.28
C HIS A 210 1.51 5.40 5.72
N VAL A 211 2.33 4.95 6.68
CA VAL A 211 2.21 5.18 8.13
C VAL A 211 3.54 5.67 8.70
N GLY A 212 3.59 5.89 10.01
CA GLY A 212 4.81 6.30 10.70
C GLY A 212 5.07 7.82 10.61
N PRO A 213 6.21 8.26 11.18
CA PRO A 213 6.54 9.68 11.24
C PRO A 213 6.88 10.25 9.85
N HIS A 214 6.68 11.56 9.69
CA HIS A 214 7.25 12.26 8.54
C HIS A 214 8.78 12.01 8.46
N PRO A 215 9.35 11.73 7.26
CA PRO A 215 8.76 11.86 5.92
C PRO A 215 8.18 10.57 5.30
N TYR A 216 8.05 9.47 6.04
CA TYR A 216 7.66 8.18 5.46
C TYR A 216 6.31 8.20 4.71
N PRO A 217 5.22 8.79 5.25
CA PRO A 217 3.98 8.86 4.48
C PRO A 217 4.17 9.57 3.13
N LYS A 218 4.92 10.68 3.11
CA LYS A 218 5.24 11.42 1.89
C LYS A 218 6.02 10.57 0.88
N ILE A 219 7.06 9.88 1.33
CA ILE A 219 7.93 9.02 0.49
C ILE A 219 7.11 7.86 -0.11
N VAL A 220 6.38 7.14 0.74
CA VAL A 220 5.57 6.00 0.30
C VAL A 220 4.45 6.43 -0.64
N GLY A 221 3.75 7.53 -0.32
CA GLY A 221 2.72 8.09 -1.18
C GLY A 221 3.25 8.46 -2.57
N TYR A 222 4.40 9.09 -2.64
CA TYR A 222 5.06 9.43 -3.90
C TYR A 222 5.33 8.19 -4.76
N PHE A 223 6.00 7.18 -4.24
CA PHE A 223 6.34 5.99 -5.01
C PHE A 223 5.12 5.13 -5.37
N GLN A 224 4.07 5.13 -4.57
CA GLN A 224 2.84 4.41 -4.89
C GLN A 224 1.92 5.18 -5.84
N SER A 225 2.08 6.49 -6.01
CA SER A 225 1.22 7.31 -6.87
C SER A 225 1.27 6.93 -8.36
N VAL A 226 2.28 6.18 -8.78
CA VAL A 226 2.36 5.57 -10.12
C VAL A 226 1.10 4.74 -10.45
N ILE A 227 0.46 4.13 -9.44
CA ILE A 227 -0.78 3.35 -9.61
C ILE A 227 -1.91 4.25 -10.13
N GLY A 228 -2.15 5.36 -9.46
CA GLY A 228 -3.22 6.31 -9.79
C GLY A 228 -2.95 7.04 -11.09
N ASN A 229 -1.70 7.45 -11.33
CA ASN A 229 -1.32 8.09 -12.57
C ASN A 229 -1.60 7.21 -13.79
N GLU A 230 -1.14 5.95 -13.75
CA GLU A 230 -1.41 4.99 -14.83
C GLU A 230 -2.91 4.68 -14.97
N ALA A 231 -3.59 4.42 -13.84
CA ALA A 231 -5.01 4.04 -13.83
C ALA A 231 -5.88 5.11 -14.48
N LYS A 232 -5.61 6.39 -14.20
CA LYS A 232 -6.33 7.52 -14.78
C LYS A 232 -6.14 7.60 -16.30
N GLN A 233 -4.92 7.47 -16.78
CA GLN A 233 -4.62 7.48 -18.19
C GLN A 233 -5.27 6.28 -18.91
N GLN A 234 -5.15 5.10 -18.32
CA GLN A 234 -5.69 3.86 -18.89
C GLN A 234 -7.22 3.86 -18.98
N ILE A 235 -7.91 4.37 -17.95
CA ILE A 235 -9.38 4.41 -17.98
C ILE A 235 -9.88 5.46 -19.00
N LEU A 236 -9.21 6.60 -19.12
CA LEU A 236 -9.52 7.60 -20.13
C LEU A 236 -9.32 7.05 -21.55
N GLN A 237 -8.25 6.27 -21.80
CA GLN A 237 -8.02 5.63 -23.10
C GLN A 237 -9.08 4.58 -23.44
N LYS A 238 -9.61 3.86 -22.42
CA LYS A 238 -10.59 2.78 -22.64
C LYS A 238 -12.03 3.27 -22.72
N GLU A 239 -12.38 4.29 -21.96
CA GLU A 239 -13.77 4.70 -21.74
C GLU A 239 -14.06 6.14 -22.21
N ASN A 240 -13.05 6.92 -22.60
CA ASN A 240 -13.14 8.36 -22.90
C ASN A 240 -13.78 9.20 -21.78
N ARG A 241 -13.78 8.68 -20.54
CA ARG A 241 -14.26 9.38 -19.35
C ARG A 241 -13.60 8.85 -18.10
N LEU A 242 -13.68 9.63 -17.03
CA LEU A 242 -13.29 9.18 -15.69
C LEU A 242 -14.29 8.13 -15.15
N PRO A 243 -13.86 7.27 -14.20
CA PRO A 243 -14.77 6.37 -13.51
C PRO A 243 -15.73 7.17 -12.63
N ASP A 244 -16.93 6.61 -12.37
CA ASP A 244 -17.82 7.17 -11.38
C ASP A 244 -17.29 6.98 -9.96
N SER A 245 -16.56 5.88 -9.75
CA SER A 245 -16.02 5.52 -8.44
C SER A 245 -14.71 4.74 -8.55
N ILE A 246 -13.84 4.89 -7.54
CA ILE A 246 -12.65 4.08 -7.35
C ILE A 246 -12.68 3.42 -5.97
N VAL A 247 -12.15 2.19 -5.88
CA VAL A 247 -12.18 1.37 -4.67
C VAL A 247 -10.81 0.74 -4.42
N ALA A 248 -10.33 0.75 -3.18
CA ALA A 248 -9.14 0.03 -2.77
C ALA A 248 -9.28 -0.50 -1.34
N CYS A 249 -8.57 -1.60 -1.00
CA CYS A 249 -8.49 -2.04 0.39
C CYS A 249 -7.52 -1.16 1.19
N VAL A 250 -7.76 -1.06 2.50
CA VAL A 250 -7.04 -0.15 3.39
C VAL A 250 -6.61 -0.90 4.66
N GLY A 251 -5.30 -1.14 4.79
CA GLY A 251 -4.63 -1.45 6.04
C GLY A 251 -3.90 -0.20 6.51
N GLY A 252 -2.57 -0.13 6.43
CA GLY A 252 -1.85 1.15 6.59
C GLY A 252 -2.11 2.15 5.46
N GLY A 253 -2.68 1.73 4.33
CA GLY A 253 -3.25 2.60 3.30
C GLY A 253 -2.39 2.85 2.06
N SER A 254 -1.22 2.20 1.90
CA SER A 254 -0.30 2.52 0.81
C SER A 254 -0.83 2.23 -0.61
N ASN A 255 -1.50 1.08 -0.81
CA ASN A 255 -2.09 0.76 -2.11
C ASN A 255 -3.25 1.70 -2.46
N ALA A 256 -4.07 2.03 -1.46
CA ALA A 256 -5.22 2.89 -1.62
C ALA A 256 -4.80 4.33 -1.96
N ILE A 257 -3.86 4.91 -1.21
CA ILE A 257 -3.36 6.25 -1.53
C ILE A 257 -2.67 6.28 -2.89
N GLY A 258 -2.00 5.19 -3.28
CA GLY A 258 -1.42 5.04 -4.60
C GLY A 258 -2.46 5.19 -5.71
N LEU A 259 -3.61 4.50 -5.60
CA LEU A 259 -4.71 4.67 -6.56
C LEU A 259 -5.39 6.03 -6.43
N PHE A 260 -5.71 6.43 -5.19
CA PHE A 260 -6.49 7.65 -4.93
C PHE A 260 -5.80 8.91 -5.43
N SER A 261 -4.45 8.96 -5.35
CA SER A 261 -3.65 10.11 -5.77
C SER A 261 -3.94 10.57 -7.20
N GLY A 262 -4.24 9.65 -8.11
CA GLY A 262 -4.61 9.98 -9.49
C GLY A 262 -5.95 10.70 -9.65
N PHE A 263 -6.82 10.66 -8.62
CA PHE A 263 -8.20 11.12 -8.70
C PHE A 263 -8.61 12.10 -7.60
N LEU A 264 -7.69 12.48 -6.70
CA LEU A 264 -8.03 13.37 -5.57
C LEU A 264 -8.60 14.72 -6.01
N ASN A 265 -8.12 15.25 -7.13
CA ASN A 265 -8.57 16.52 -7.70
C ASN A 265 -9.80 16.39 -8.60
N ASP A 266 -10.29 15.18 -8.85
CA ASP A 266 -11.47 14.95 -9.68
C ASP A 266 -12.71 14.79 -8.78
N GLU A 267 -13.37 15.87 -8.42
CA GLU A 267 -14.50 15.89 -7.49
C GLU A 267 -15.67 14.99 -7.92
N SER A 268 -15.82 14.77 -9.24
CA SER A 268 -16.84 13.88 -9.80
C SER A 268 -16.58 12.40 -9.49
N VAL A 269 -15.33 12.01 -9.18
CA VAL A 269 -14.95 10.63 -8.88
C VAL A 269 -15.12 10.38 -7.39
N LYS A 270 -15.98 9.44 -7.02
CA LYS A 270 -16.16 9.01 -5.62
C LYS A 270 -15.03 8.05 -5.22
N ILE A 271 -14.53 8.19 -4.00
CA ILE A 271 -13.40 7.43 -3.48
C ILE A 271 -13.85 6.57 -2.30
N TYR A 272 -13.58 5.27 -2.37
CA TYR A 272 -14.01 4.31 -1.37
C TYR A 272 -12.86 3.43 -0.89
N GLY A 273 -12.71 3.34 0.44
CA GLY A 273 -11.75 2.46 1.11
C GLY A 273 -12.46 1.29 1.80
N ALA A 274 -11.93 0.08 1.62
CA ALA A 274 -12.38 -1.13 2.30
C ALA A 274 -11.40 -1.52 3.40
N GLU A 275 -11.78 -1.36 4.66
CA GLU A 275 -10.99 -1.78 5.81
C GLU A 275 -11.30 -3.24 6.21
N GLY A 276 -10.34 -3.92 6.85
CA GLY A 276 -10.53 -5.25 7.40
C GLY A 276 -11.45 -5.22 8.62
N GLY A 277 -12.71 -5.61 8.45
CA GLY A 277 -13.75 -5.56 9.47
C GLY A 277 -13.72 -6.69 10.48
N GLY A 278 -12.98 -7.78 10.17
CA GLY A 278 -12.96 -8.96 11.03
C GLY A 278 -14.37 -9.52 11.25
N GLU A 279 -14.82 -9.54 12.51
CA GLU A 279 -16.21 -9.86 12.88
C GLU A 279 -17.15 -8.65 12.95
N ASP A 280 -16.70 -7.47 12.49
CA ASP A 280 -17.42 -6.19 12.57
C ASP A 280 -17.73 -5.77 14.02
N LYS A 281 -16.82 -6.02 14.93
CA LYS A 281 -16.85 -5.65 16.35
C LYS A 281 -15.53 -5.03 16.74
N ILE A 282 -15.53 -4.01 17.59
CA ILE A 282 -14.33 -3.29 18.01
C ILE A 282 -13.24 -4.19 18.63
N SER A 283 -13.62 -5.32 19.21
CA SER A 283 -12.71 -6.29 19.80
C SER A 283 -12.08 -7.24 18.75
N HIS A 284 -12.62 -7.29 17.52
CA HIS A 284 -12.25 -8.22 16.45
C HIS A 284 -12.31 -7.52 15.10
N THR A 285 -11.51 -6.46 14.92
CA THR A 285 -11.49 -5.67 13.70
C THR A 285 -10.13 -5.00 13.48
N ALA A 286 -9.79 -4.70 12.24
CA ALA A 286 -8.72 -3.80 11.83
C ALA A 286 -9.27 -2.53 11.13
N ALA A 287 -10.57 -2.26 11.22
CA ALA A 287 -11.21 -1.11 10.59
C ALA A 287 -10.98 0.18 11.40
N THR A 288 -9.77 0.68 11.34
CA THR A 288 -9.28 1.79 12.17
C THR A 288 -10.02 3.10 11.92
N LEU A 289 -10.38 3.42 10.69
CA LEU A 289 -11.15 4.64 10.39
C LEU A 289 -12.60 4.52 10.80
N ASN A 290 -13.16 3.30 10.88
CA ASN A 290 -14.52 3.09 11.35
C ASN A 290 -14.66 3.07 12.88
N TYR A 291 -13.68 2.49 13.59
CA TYR A 291 -13.79 2.24 15.03
C TYR A 291 -12.74 2.94 15.88
N GLY A 292 -11.65 3.42 15.29
CA GLY A 292 -10.56 4.10 15.99
C GLY A 292 -10.85 5.56 16.30
N LYS A 293 -9.89 6.19 16.95
CA LYS A 293 -9.89 7.61 17.31
C LYS A 293 -8.52 8.25 17.06
N PRO A 294 -8.48 9.59 16.87
CA PRO A 294 -7.21 10.30 16.66
C PRO A 294 -6.30 10.22 17.88
N MET A 295 -5.05 9.82 17.65
CA MET A 295 -4.01 9.79 18.67
C MET A 295 -2.62 9.70 18.04
N VAL A 296 -1.57 9.92 18.84
CA VAL A 296 -0.20 9.63 18.41
C VAL A 296 0.05 8.14 18.52
N PHE A 297 0.42 7.51 17.40
CA PHE A 297 0.78 6.11 17.34
C PHE A 297 1.96 5.89 16.40
N GLN A 298 2.99 5.18 16.85
CA GLN A 298 4.22 4.88 16.08
C GLN A 298 4.78 6.11 15.34
N GLY A 299 4.87 7.23 16.03
CA GLY A 299 5.54 8.44 15.55
C GLY A 299 4.71 9.39 14.70
N THR A 300 3.42 9.15 14.50
CA THR A 300 2.52 10.03 13.73
C THR A 300 1.21 10.28 14.49
N PHE A 301 0.58 11.44 14.28
CA PHE A 301 -0.79 11.70 14.74
C PHE A 301 -1.78 11.26 13.66
N SER A 302 -2.60 10.26 13.96
CA SER A 302 -3.60 9.71 13.05
C SER A 302 -4.66 8.93 13.83
N TYR A 303 -5.61 8.27 13.14
CA TYR A 303 -6.52 7.34 13.79
C TYR A 303 -5.78 6.06 14.18
N CYS A 304 -6.15 5.52 15.36
CA CYS A 304 -5.67 4.25 15.88
C CYS A 304 -6.81 3.56 16.64
N LEU A 305 -6.86 2.23 16.55
CA LEU A 305 -7.74 1.44 17.41
C LEU A 305 -7.26 1.57 18.86
N ALA A 306 -8.14 1.98 19.76
CA ALA A 306 -7.81 2.21 21.14
C ALA A 306 -8.96 1.87 22.07
N ASN A 307 -8.64 1.47 23.30
CA ASN A 307 -9.60 1.24 24.37
C ASN A 307 -10.15 2.57 24.94
N GLU A 308 -11.00 2.46 25.97
CA GLU A 308 -11.60 3.62 26.64
C GLU A 308 -10.57 4.52 27.33
N ASN A 309 -9.41 3.95 27.74
CA ASN A 309 -8.32 4.67 28.38
C ASN A 309 -7.35 5.36 27.41
N ASN A 310 -7.66 5.37 26.10
CA ASN A 310 -6.78 5.84 25.03
C ASN A 310 -5.47 5.04 24.88
N GLU A 311 -5.48 3.75 25.18
CA GLU A 311 -4.35 2.87 24.94
C GLU A 311 -4.58 2.10 23.64
N PRO A 312 -3.58 1.99 22.76
CA PRO A 312 -3.71 1.20 21.54
C PRO A 312 -4.08 -0.25 21.83
N ILE A 313 -5.05 -0.79 21.09
CA ILE A 313 -5.44 -2.19 21.17
C ILE A 313 -4.98 -2.95 19.93
N ALA A 314 -4.89 -4.27 20.04
CA ALA A 314 -4.60 -5.13 18.92
C ALA A 314 -5.72 -5.04 17.87
N SER A 315 -5.34 -5.12 16.62
CA SER A 315 -6.24 -5.32 15.49
C SER A 315 -6.43 -6.80 15.21
N GLU A 316 -7.46 -7.15 14.46
CA GLU A 316 -7.70 -8.51 13.98
C GLU A 316 -8.32 -8.50 12.60
N SER A 317 -7.73 -9.22 11.66
CA SER A 317 -8.23 -9.44 10.30
C SER A 317 -7.69 -10.75 9.75
N ILE A 318 -8.51 -11.47 9.01
CA ILE A 318 -8.07 -12.65 8.24
C ILE A 318 -6.98 -12.27 7.21
N ALA A 319 -6.99 -11.05 6.74
CA ALA A 319 -5.99 -10.51 5.81
C ALA A 319 -4.82 -9.92 6.60
N ALA A 320 -3.72 -10.66 6.72
CA ALA A 320 -2.54 -10.22 7.48
C ALA A 320 -1.97 -8.86 7.04
N GLY A 321 -2.14 -8.48 5.77
CA GLY A 321 -1.70 -7.17 5.27
C GLY A 321 -2.65 -6.02 5.62
N LEU A 322 -3.84 -6.29 6.16
CA LEU A 322 -4.77 -5.30 6.71
C LEU A 322 -4.77 -5.27 8.23
N ASP A 323 -4.17 -6.27 8.88
CA ASP A 323 -4.13 -6.42 10.32
C ASP A 323 -3.11 -5.46 10.96
N TYR A 324 -3.55 -4.22 11.13
CA TYR A 324 -2.76 -3.13 11.71
C TYR A 324 -3.69 -2.12 12.40
N PRO A 325 -3.42 -1.74 13.66
CA PRO A 325 -4.33 -0.90 14.43
C PRO A 325 -4.26 0.60 14.12
N GLY A 326 -3.31 1.02 13.30
CA GLY A 326 -3.13 2.43 12.89
C GLY A 326 -3.46 2.65 11.43
N ILE A 327 -3.48 3.91 11.00
CA ILE A 327 -3.79 4.31 9.64
C ILE A 327 -2.89 5.47 9.18
N SER A 328 -2.75 5.61 7.88
CA SER A 328 -2.15 6.74 7.22
C SER A 328 -2.76 8.08 7.67
N PRO A 329 -1.94 9.10 7.97
CA PRO A 329 -2.45 10.44 8.29
C PRO A 329 -3.20 11.08 7.12
N GLN A 330 -2.85 10.75 5.88
CA GLN A 330 -3.57 11.25 4.71
C GLN A 330 -4.96 10.62 4.58
N HIS A 331 -5.12 9.32 4.89
CA HIS A 331 -6.43 8.69 4.92
C HIS A 331 -7.32 9.25 6.03
N ALA A 332 -6.75 9.57 7.19
CA ALA A 332 -7.45 10.27 8.27
C ALA A 332 -8.00 11.62 7.78
N PHE A 333 -7.17 12.41 7.13
CA PHE A 333 -7.55 13.68 6.52
C PHE A 333 -8.63 13.53 5.45
N LEU A 334 -8.50 12.54 4.54
CA LEU A 334 -9.48 12.29 3.48
C LEU A 334 -10.85 11.88 4.02
N LYS A 335 -10.87 11.13 5.13
CA LYS A 335 -12.11 10.78 5.85
C LYS A 335 -12.78 12.03 6.41
N ASP A 336 -12.06 12.82 7.18
CA ASP A 336 -12.63 13.95 7.91
C ASP A 336 -13.09 15.08 6.98
N THR A 337 -12.36 15.27 5.87
CA THR A 337 -12.77 16.20 4.79
C THR A 337 -13.87 15.62 3.90
N LYS A 338 -14.28 14.38 4.13
CA LYS A 338 -15.29 13.65 3.33
C LYS A 338 -14.92 13.52 1.85
N ARG A 339 -13.61 13.59 1.54
CA ARG A 339 -13.12 13.34 0.17
C ARG A 339 -13.17 11.85 -0.16
N ALA A 340 -12.97 10.99 0.84
CA ALA A 340 -13.11 9.55 0.73
C ALA A 340 -14.00 8.99 1.84
N GLU A 341 -14.73 7.92 1.52
CA GLU A 341 -15.57 7.17 2.46
C GLU A 341 -14.93 5.80 2.72
N TYR A 342 -15.00 5.33 3.96
CA TYR A 342 -14.39 4.08 4.39
C TYR A 342 -15.42 3.15 5.01
N PHE A 343 -15.32 1.87 4.63
CA PHE A 343 -16.28 0.84 5.02
C PHE A 343 -15.55 -0.34 5.65
N SER A 344 -16.10 -0.83 6.74
CA SER A 344 -15.73 -2.10 7.34
C SER A 344 -16.29 -3.24 6.48
N ILE A 345 -15.41 -4.15 6.06
CA ILE A 345 -15.73 -5.36 5.30
C ILE A 345 -15.33 -6.56 6.14
N THR A 346 -16.29 -7.40 6.46
CA THR A 346 -16.08 -8.57 7.30
C THR A 346 -15.21 -9.62 6.60
N ASP A 347 -14.56 -10.47 7.39
CA ASP A 347 -13.78 -11.60 6.90
C ASP A 347 -14.62 -12.52 6.00
N LYS A 348 -15.89 -12.72 6.35
CA LYS A 348 -16.84 -13.49 5.53
C LYS A 348 -17.07 -12.86 4.16
N GLU A 349 -17.36 -11.54 4.10
CA GLU A 349 -17.56 -10.83 2.83
C GLU A 349 -16.30 -10.90 1.95
N ALA A 350 -15.12 -10.78 2.57
CA ALA A 350 -13.85 -10.87 1.87
C ALA A 350 -13.59 -12.25 1.28
N ILE A 351 -13.88 -13.33 2.04
CA ILE A 351 -13.74 -14.72 1.57
C ILE A 351 -14.73 -15.00 0.42
N GLU A 352 -15.98 -14.58 0.55
CA GLU A 352 -16.98 -14.73 -0.52
C GLU A 352 -16.51 -14.02 -1.80
N ALA A 353 -15.97 -12.82 -1.70
CA ALA A 353 -15.41 -12.07 -2.84
C ALA A 353 -14.15 -12.73 -3.43
N PHE A 354 -13.27 -13.31 -2.58
CA PHE A 354 -12.10 -14.08 -2.99
C PHE A 354 -12.53 -15.27 -3.88
N GLN A 355 -13.48 -16.07 -3.41
CA GLN A 355 -13.99 -17.21 -4.14
C GLN A 355 -14.72 -16.81 -5.42
N LEU A 356 -15.53 -15.75 -5.35
CA LEU A 356 -16.32 -15.25 -6.47
C LEU A 356 -15.41 -14.76 -7.61
N LEU A 357 -14.44 -13.90 -7.32
CA LEU A 357 -13.51 -13.39 -8.34
C LEU A 357 -12.69 -14.51 -8.96
N SER A 358 -12.24 -15.47 -8.15
CA SER A 358 -11.50 -16.65 -8.64
C SER A 358 -12.32 -17.47 -9.63
N ARG A 359 -13.60 -17.68 -9.36
CA ARG A 359 -14.49 -18.47 -10.23
C ARG A 359 -14.98 -17.72 -11.47
N LEU A 360 -15.23 -16.40 -11.35
CA LEU A 360 -15.76 -15.61 -12.46
C LEU A 360 -14.68 -15.20 -13.45
N GLU A 361 -13.50 -14.77 -12.95
CA GLU A 361 -12.47 -14.16 -13.79
C GLU A 361 -11.20 -15.01 -13.92
N GLY A 362 -11.11 -16.14 -13.18
CA GLY A 362 -9.88 -16.93 -13.13
C GLY A 362 -8.72 -16.17 -12.47
N ILE A 363 -9.02 -15.20 -11.61
CA ILE A 363 -8.06 -14.38 -10.89
C ILE A 363 -8.16 -14.70 -9.41
N ILE A 364 -7.11 -15.25 -8.82
CA ILE A 364 -7.01 -15.49 -7.38
C ILE A 364 -6.42 -14.25 -6.71
N PRO A 365 -7.24 -13.38 -6.10
CA PRO A 365 -6.75 -12.17 -5.45
C PRO A 365 -6.13 -12.49 -4.09
N ALA A 366 -5.26 -11.64 -3.55
CA ALA A 366 -4.95 -11.69 -2.13
C ALA A 366 -6.23 -11.42 -1.31
N ILE A 367 -6.34 -12.00 -0.11
CA ILE A 367 -7.51 -11.74 0.77
C ILE A 367 -7.61 -10.24 1.08
N GLU A 368 -6.49 -9.55 1.20
CA GLU A 368 -6.46 -8.08 1.30
C GLU A 368 -7.25 -7.43 0.15
N SER A 369 -6.93 -7.80 -1.08
CA SER A 369 -7.57 -7.22 -2.28
C SER A 369 -9.04 -7.61 -2.39
N SER A 370 -9.41 -8.76 -1.84
CA SER A 370 -10.80 -9.25 -1.82
C SER A 370 -11.73 -8.34 -1.04
N HIS A 371 -11.23 -7.61 -0.02
CA HIS A 371 -12.02 -6.59 0.68
C HIS A 371 -12.47 -5.47 -0.27
N ALA A 372 -11.59 -5.01 -1.17
CA ALA A 372 -11.96 -4.02 -2.17
C ALA A 372 -12.99 -4.55 -3.17
N VAL A 373 -12.87 -5.81 -3.58
CA VAL A 373 -13.83 -6.47 -4.47
C VAL A 373 -15.19 -6.64 -3.77
N ALA A 374 -15.19 -7.06 -2.50
CA ALA A 374 -16.39 -7.18 -1.68
C ALA A 374 -17.12 -5.84 -1.55
N LEU A 375 -16.37 -4.76 -1.26
CA LEU A 375 -16.94 -3.41 -1.18
C LEU A 375 -17.53 -2.98 -2.53
N ALA A 376 -16.85 -3.24 -3.64
CA ALA A 376 -17.37 -2.91 -4.96
C ALA A 376 -18.68 -3.67 -5.26
N ILE A 377 -18.77 -4.94 -4.92
CA ILE A 377 -20.01 -5.73 -5.06
C ILE A 377 -21.13 -5.13 -4.18
N LYS A 378 -20.81 -4.83 -2.93
CA LYS A 378 -21.78 -4.28 -1.94
C LYS A 378 -22.37 -2.94 -2.37
N LEU A 379 -21.53 -2.01 -2.86
CA LEU A 379 -21.96 -0.66 -3.19
C LEU A 379 -22.59 -0.52 -4.58
N PHE A 380 -22.15 -1.33 -5.56
CA PHE A 380 -22.46 -1.08 -6.96
C PHE A 380 -23.37 -2.12 -7.61
N LYS A 381 -23.94 -3.04 -6.84
CA LYS A 381 -24.88 -4.05 -7.37
C LYS A 381 -26.07 -3.36 -8.03
N ASN A 382 -26.28 -3.62 -9.34
CA ASN A 382 -27.35 -3.07 -10.19
C ASN A 382 -27.39 -1.52 -10.25
N LYS A 383 -26.23 -0.86 -10.14
CA LYS A 383 -26.13 0.61 -10.19
C LYS A 383 -25.76 1.17 -11.56
N ASN A 384 -25.32 0.32 -12.50
CA ASN A 384 -24.86 0.72 -13.82
C ASN A 384 -23.78 1.82 -13.81
N GLN A 385 -22.82 1.70 -12.88
CA GLN A 385 -21.69 2.63 -12.73
C GLN A 385 -20.42 2.08 -13.37
N LEU A 386 -19.49 2.97 -13.72
CA LEU A 386 -18.13 2.65 -14.10
C LEU A 386 -17.24 2.72 -12.84
N VAL A 387 -16.75 1.57 -12.42
CA VAL A 387 -16.00 1.41 -11.17
C VAL A 387 -14.60 0.87 -11.46
N LEU A 388 -13.60 1.46 -10.84
CA LEU A 388 -12.22 1.01 -10.90
C LEU A 388 -11.80 0.49 -9.52
N VAL A 389 -11.37 -0.78 -9.45
CA VAL A 389 -10.93 -1.45 -8.21
C VAL A 389 -9.44 -1.73 -8.29
N ASN A 390 -8.68 -1.38 -7.23
CA ASN A 390 -7.28 -1.75 -7.12
C ASN A 390 -7.13 -3.18 -6.63
N LEU A 391 -6.65 -4.07 -7.50
CA LEU A 391 -6.29 -5.44 -7.13
C LEU A 391 -4.85 -5.47 -6.66
N SER A 392 -4.63 -5.16 -5.38
CA SER A 392 -3.35 -4.77 -4.79
C SER A 392 -2.33 -5.89 -4.69
N GLY A 393 -2.76 -7.16 -4.71
CA GLY A 393 -1.89 -8.31 -4.63
C GLY A 393 -2.56 -9.62 -5.04
N ARG A 394 -1.75 -10.65 -5.36
CA ARG A 394 -2.20 -11.98 -5.74
C ARG A 394 -2.32 -12.91 -4.54
N GLY A 395 -3.19 -13.90 -4.66
CA GLY A 395 -3.63 -14.79 -3.60
C GLY A 395 -2.91 -16.13 -3.49
N ASP A 396 -1.80 -16.35 -4.22
CA ASP A 396 -1.09 -17.65 -4.12
C ASP A 396 -0.68 -18.01 -2.69
N LYS A 397 -0.42 -17.00 -1.86
CA LYS A 397 -0.10 -17.15 -0.44
C LYS A 397 -1.28 -17.59 0.43
N ASP A 398 -2.50 -17.47 -0.09
CA ASP A 398 -3.75 -17.65 0.66
C ASP A 398 -4.48 -18.96 0.29
N VAL A 399 -4.07 -19.65 -0.80
CA VAL A 399 -4.74 -20.87 -1.30
C VAL A 399 -4.63 -22.09 -0.37
N GLU A 400 -3.59 -22.13 0.48
CA GLU A 400 -3.40 -23.22 1.44
C GLU A 400 -4.24 -23.05 2.72
N ARG A 401 -4.90 -21.89 2.86
CA ARG A 401 -5.81 -21.67 3.99
C ARG A 401 -7.12 -22.44 3.77
N GLU A 402 -7.62 -23.05 4.81
CA GLU A 402 -8.99 -23.60 4.84
C GLU A 402 -9.98 -22.41 4.90
N LEU A 403 -10.45 -21.96 3.72
CA LEU A 403 -11.33 -20.82 3.53
C LEU A 403 -12.76 -21.25 3.16
#